data_6373d8a1dab8b63b9a2c1ac12871ee92
#
_entry.id   6373d8a1dab8b63b9a2c1ac12871ee92
#
_cell.length_a   1.000
_cell.length_b   1.000
_cell.length_c   1.000
_cell.angle_alpha   90.00
_cell.angle_beta   90.00
_cell.angle_gamma   90.00
#
_symmetry.space_group_name_H-M   'P 1'
#
loop_
_entity.id
_entity.type
_entity.pdbx_description
1 polymer ?
#
loop_
_entity_poly.entity_id
_entity_poly.type
_entity_poly.pdbx_seq_one_letter_code
_entity_poly.pdbx_strand_id
1 'polypeptide(L)'
;MVSGIIFDMDGVLIDSERQSNEGWLWAAGQLGVDMPMWLIDSFKGAPAELCCKFFDDYYKGVIDYWEAKELRTQHVYKIRETEGIPVKKGVKDIFEYIRNNGLKCAVATSTRRESAEKTLHEIGVWDYLDAVVYGDEVEHGKPEPDIFLRAAKAIGVNPSEAVVVEDSINGIKAGYAADMRVVHIPDTIAIDDDIRKLTYMVCADLNGLIDVVESINKPVINRKNVINAFAEYVRNYDPSDEKIKLKIDHTYRVAGLCQRIAESLGLSEPDVDIAWLLGMLHDIGRFEQIRRFGTFNDAQSVDHAEFGADLLFKEGLIRKFAEGYYEECELARSGDEEAGQAYSRQKGCQEGKLNSRQGNCLLAQSDNQSDYCQEERKIKEFLVNNDATTVDDKQIIKNNEHHNKDTGLLEMAIRQHNKYRVKEDLTERQRMFCDILRDADKVDIFKVNADIPMEIIYDVTTEELKNGIITKEVLESFYKKETVLKSVRRSAVDHIVGHISLLFELVYKESYRQAKEQGYVYKLLDFKSDVPEVNAEFDDMRKYVDEFLMEI
;
A
#
# COMPACT_ATOMS: atom_id res chain seq x y z
N MET A 1 9.32 9.57 -6.32
CA MET A 1 8.84 9.94 -4.98
C MET A 1 8.52 11.43 -4.92
N VAL A 2 7.68 11.86 -3.99
CA VAL A 2 7.44 13.29 -3.69
C VAL A 2 8.50 13.73 -2.70
N SER A 3 9.26 14.77 -3.05
CA SER A 3 10.26 15.37 -2.17
C SER A 3 9.86 16.80 -1.75
N GLY A 4 8.84 17.38 -2.40
CA GLY A 4 8.33 18.69 -2.05
C GLY A 4 6.87 18.93 -2.41
N ILE A 5 6.23 19.82 -1.65
CA ILE A 5 4.84 20.24 -1.87
C ILE A 5 4.81 21.78 -2.01
N ILE A 6 4.14 22.24 -3.05
CA ILE A 6 4.01 23.67 -3.36
C ILE A 6 2.52 24.02 -3.34
N PHE A 7 2.14 24.86 -2.39
CA PHE A 7 0.75 25.28 -2.21
C PHE A 7 0.47 26.60 -2.92
N ASP A 8 -0.68 26.73 -3.56
CA ASP A 8 -1.31 28.05 -3.66
C ASP A 8 -1.80 28.48 -2.27
N MET A 9 -2.08 29.75 -2.09
CA MET A 9 -2.52 30.30 -0.80
C MET A 9 -4.04 30.49 -0.76
N ASP A 10 -4.56 31.30 -1.68
CA ASP A 10 -5.97 31.68 -1.71
C ASP A 10 -6.83 30.53 -2.26
N GLY A 11 -7.86 30.10 -1.52
CA GLY A 11 -8.68 28.93 -1.89
C GLY A 11 -8.09 27.57 -1.51
N VAL A 12 -6.77 27.49 -1.20
CA VAL A 12 -6.08 26.27 -0.78
C VAL A 12 -5.76 26.26 0.72
N LEU A 13 -5.05 27.26 1.21
CA LEU A 13 -4.71 27.40 2.64
C LEU A 13 -5.75 28.21 3.41
N ILE A 14 -6.33 29.21 2.77
CA ILE A 14 -7.35 30.09 3.35
C ILE A 14 -8.62 30.10 2.49
N ASP A 15 -9.77 30.22 3.16
CA ASP A 15 -11.07 30.44 2.53
C ASP A 15 -11.29 31.95 2.33
N SER A 16 -10.49 32.54 1.41
CA SER A 16 -10.53 33.99 1.16
C SER A 16 -11.73 34.42 0.31
N GLU A 17 -12.30 33.51 -0.47
CA GLU A 17 -13.39 33.81 -1.41
C GLU A 17 -14.68 34.21 -0.69
N ARG A 18 -15.03 33.56 0.42
CA ARG A 18 -16.19 33.93 1.23
C ARG A 18 -16.11 35.40 1.71
N GLN A 19 -14.96 35.78 2.30
CA GLN A 19 -14.75 37.15 2.78
C GLN A 19 -14.67 38.15 1.62
N SER A 20 -14.10 37.74 0.48
CA SER A 20 -14.06 38.55 -0.75
C SER A 20 -15.46 38.86 -1.26
N ASN A 21 -16.33 37.84 -1.38
CA ASN A 21 -17.69 37.98 -1.85
C ASN A 21 -18.50 38.92 -0.93
N GLU A 22 -18.37 38.76 0.39
CA GLU A 22 -19.00 39.66 1.37
C GLU A 22 -18.50 41.10 1.21
N GLY A 23 -17.20 41.30 1.01
CA GLY A 23 -16.61 42.58 0.75
C GLY A 23 -17.16 43.28 -0.50
N TRP A 24 -17.34 42.55 -1.59
CA TRP A 24 -17.95 43.09 -2.83
C TRP A 24 -19.40 43.48 -2.64
N LEU A 25 -20.20 42.65 -1.97
CA LEU A 25 -21.60 42.99 -1.66
C LEU A 25 -21.72 44.20 -0.76
N TRP A 26 -20.83 44.30 0.24
CA TRP A 26 -20.78 45.48 1.11
C TRP A 26 -20.38 46.74 0.35
N ALA A 27 -19.35 46.66 -0.53
CA ALA A 27 -18.90 47.81 -1.34
C ALA A 27 -20.03 48.30 -2.27
N ALA A 28 -20.73 47.40 -2.92
CA ALA A 28 -21.90 47.69 -3.74
C ALA A 28 -22.99 48.44 -2.95
N GLY A 29 -23.27 47.97 -1.72
CA GLY A 29 -24.22 48.65 -0.81
C GLY A 29 -23.78 50.06 -0.44
N GLN A 30 -22.48 50.32 -0.23
CA GLN A 30 -21.95 51.67 0.05
C GLN A 30 -22.09 52.61 -1.17
N LEU A 31 -21.96 52.06 -2.38
CA LEU A 31 -22.09 52.78 -3.64
C LEU A 31 -23.54 52.91 -4.13
N GLY A 32 -24.49 52.36 -3.37
CA GLY A 32 -25.92 52.42 -3.67
C GLY A 32 -26.34 51.62 -4.91
N VAL A 33 -25.59 50.56 -5.25
CA VAL A 33 -25.86 49.70 -6.41
C VAL A 33 -26.06 48.26 -5.98
N ASP A 34 -26.73 47.47 -6.83
CA ASP A 34 -26.82 46.02 -6.68
C ASP A 34 -25.70 45.34 -7.46
N MET A 35 -25.05 44.31 -6.84
CA MET A 35 -24.00 43.55 -7.47
C MET A 35 -24.40 42.08 -7.49
N PRO A 36 -24.74 41.53 -8.65
CA PRO A 36 -25.14 40.14 -8.76
C PRO A 36 -23.95 39.18 -8.59
N MET A 37 -24.17 37.99 -7.99
CA MET A 37 -23.12 37.00 -7.75
C MET A 37 -22.36 36.59 -9.01
N TRP A 38 -23.04 36.46 -10.17
CA TRP A 38 -22.35 36.13 -11.41
C TRP A 38 -21.26 37.14 -11.82
N LEU A 39 -21.45 38.44 -11.47
CA LEU A 39 -20.43 39.47 -11.72
C LEU A 39 -19.24 39.29 -10.78
N ILE A 40 -19.49 39.01 -9.51
CA ILE A 40 -18.45 38.69 -8.52
C ILE A 40 -17.69 37.44 -8.95
N ASP A 41 -18.41 36.39 -9.39
CA ASP A 41 -17.82 35.14 -9.88
C ASP A 41 -16.93 35.37 -11.12
N SER A 42 -17.26 36.35 -11.97
CA SER A 42 -16.46 36.68 -13.15
C SER A 42 -15.09 37.32 -12.80
N PHE A 43 -14.92 37.82 -11.57
CA PHE A 43 -13.65 38.38 -11.10
C PHE A 43 -12.66 37.31 -10.61
N LYS A 44 -13.15 36.13 -10.28
CA LYS A 44 -12.33 35.05 -9.71
C LYS A 44 -11.32 34.56 -10.72
N GLY A 45 -10.03 34.63 -10.35
CA GLY A 45 -8.92 34.23 -11.22
C GLY A 45 -8.71 35.10 -12.45
N ALA A 46 -9.44 36.21 -12.60
CA ALA A 46 -9.30 37.14 -13.72
C ALA A 46 -8.28 38.25 -13.43
N PRO A 47 -7.46 38.67 -14.41
CA PRO A 47 -6.60 39.85 -14.29
C PRO A 47 -7.42 41.10 -14.03
N ALA A 48 -6.82 42.10 -13.32
CA ALA A 48 -7.51 43.30 -12.91
C ALA A 48 -8.10 44.08 -14.09
N GLU A 49 -7.43 44.12 -15.24
CA GLU A 49 -7.90 44.77 -16.46
C GLU A 49 -9.20 44.12 -16.99
N LEU A 50 -9.29 42.80 -16.89
CA LEU A 50 -10.50 42.05 -17.32
C LEU A 50 -11.64 42.25 -16.32
N CYS A 51 -11.34 42.27 -15.03
CA CYS A 51 -12.31 42.60 -13.98
C CYS A 51 -12.89 43.99 -14.18
N CYS A 52 -12.02 45.01 -14.42
CA CYS A 52 -12.42 46.37 -14.74
C CYS A 52 -13.37 46.40 -15.95
N LYS A 53 -13.03 45.70 -17.00
CA LYS A 53 -13.89 45.62 -18.20
C LYS A 53 -15.27 45.03 -17.91
N PHE A 54 -15.35 43.89 -17.19
CA PHE A 54 -16.64 43.30 -16.80
C PHE A 54 -17.47 44.24 -15.95
N PHE A 55 -16.80 44.95 -15.05
CA PHE A 55 -17.43 45.93 -14.17
C PHE A 55 -18.00 47.12 -14.97
N ASP A 56 -17.20 47.67 -15.89
CA ASP A 56 -17.58 48.78 -16.75
C ASP A 56 -18.69 48.40 -17.73
N ASP A 57 -18.62 47.18 -18.31
CA ASP A 57 -19.65 46.66 -19.19
C ASP A 57 -21.00 46.50 -18.48
N TYR A 58 -21.00 46.17 -17.19
CA TYR A 58 -22.21 46.01 -16.39
C TYR A 58 -22.76 47.37 -15.92
N TYR A 59 -21.91 48.20 -15.28
CA TYR A 59 -22.36 49.48 -14.68
C TYR A 59 -22.31 50.66 -15.63
N LYS A 60 -21.80 50.49 -16.87
CA LYS A 60 -21.75 51.54 -17.89
C LYS A 60 -21.07 52.81 -17.45
N GLY A 61 -20.04 52.74 -16.60
CA GLY A 61 -19.31 53.87 -16.08
C GLY A 61 -20.05 54.69 -14.99
N VAL A 62 -21.12 54.12 -14.42
CA VAL A 62 -21.88 54.80 -13.32
C VAL A 62 -21.06 54.79 -12.02
N ILE A 63 -20.27 53.75 -11.82
CA ILE A 63 -19.34 53.60 -10.69
C ILE A 63 -17.97 53.13 -11.18
N ASP A 64 -16.93 53.55 -10.46
CA ASP A 64 -15.54 53.18 -10.78
C ASP A 64 -15.16 51.86 -10.13
N TYR A 65 -14.54 50.95 -10.91
CA TYR A 65 -14.08 49.66 -10.43
C TYR A 65 -13.07 49.78 -9.28
N TRP A 66 -12.14 50.74 -9.39
CA TRP A 66 -11.07 50.88 -8.41
C TRP A 66 -11.58 51.42 -7.08
N GLU A 67 -12.58 52.31 -7.12
CA GLU A 67 -13.28 52.79 -5.93
C GLU A 67 -14.02 51.63 -5.24
N ALA A 68 -14.77 50.85 -5.99
CA ALA A 68 -15.46 49.65 -5.47
C ALA A 68 -14.47 48.63 -4.88
N LYS A 69 -13.35 48.41 -5.56
CA LYS A 69 -12.28 47.50 -5.09
C LYS A 69 -11.61 47.98 -3.81
N GLU A 70 -11.38 49.27 -3.69
CA GLU A 70 -10.81 49.85 -2.46
C GLU A 70 -11.77 49.65 -1.27
N LEU A 71 -13.05 50.00 -1.44
CA LEU A 71 -14.09 49.76 -0.41
C LEU A 71 -14.17 48.28 -0.02
N ARG A 72 -14.20 47.39 -1.01
CA ARG A 72 -14.15 45.92 -0.78
C ARG A 72 -12.94 45.53 0.06
N THR A 73 -11.76 46.04 -0.30
CA THR A 73 -10.51 45.69 0.37
C THR A 73 -10.51 46.17 1.83
N GLN A 74 -10.94 47.40 2.08
CA GLN A 74 -11.07 47.95 3.44
C GLN A 74 -12.04 47.14 4.30
N HIS A 75 -13.16 46.70 3.72
CA HIS A 75 -14.13 45.86 4.44
C HIS A 75 -13.58 44.49 4.77
N VAL A 76 -12.89 43.83 3.81
CA VAL A 76 -12.23 42.52 4.04
C VAL A 76 -11.18 42.63 5.16
N TYR A 77 -10.38 43.70 5.20
CA TYR A 77 -9.44 43.91 6.30
C TYR A 77 -10.15 44.02 7.65
N LYS A 78 -11.25 44.75 7.69
CA LYS A 78 -12.05 44.90 8.91
C LYS A 78 -12.66 43.57 9.39
N ILE A 79 -13.17 42.73 8.46
CA ILE A 79 -13.65 41.38 8.79
C ILE A 79 -12.50 40.56 9.37
N ARG A 80 -11.33 40.57 8.73
CA ARG A 80 -10.16 39.81 9.19
C ARG A 80 -9.66 40.27 10.57
N GLU A 81 -9.74 41.55 10.90
CA GLU A 81 -9.42 42.06 12.24
C GLU A 81 -10.39 41.56 13.32
N THR A 82 -11.64 41.29 12.98
CA THR A 82 -12.69 40.90 13.95
C THR A 82 -12.91 39.38 14.00
N GLU A 83 -12.87 38.70 12.88
CA GLU A 83 -13.18 37.27 12.75
C GLU A 83 -11.94 36.39 12.49
N GLY A 84 -10.81 37.01 12.17
CA GLY A 84 -9.60 36.34 11.72
C GLY A 84 -9.66 35.88 10.26
N ILE A 85 -8.61 35.17 9.83
CA ILE A 85 -8.52 34.57 8.50
C ILE A 85 -9.06 33.15 8.58
N PRO A 86 -10.09 32.80 7.80
CA PRO A 86 -10.62 31.43 7.80
C PRO A 86 -9.62 30.47 7.14
N VAL A 87 -9.15 29.51 7.89
CA VAL A 87 -8.18 28.48 7.48
C VAL A 87 -8.91 27.28 6.93
N LYS A 88 -8.45 26.74 5.80
CA LYS A 88 -9.02 25.54 5.20
C LYS A 88 -8.75 24.30 6.07
N LYS A 89 -9.67 23.33 5.97
CA LYS A 89 -9.58 22.07 6.73
C LYS A 89 -8.35 21.26 6.32
N GLY A 90 -7.59 20.78 7.33
CA GLY A 90 -6.40 19.96 7.13
C GLY A 90 -5.09 20.75 7.01
N VAL A 91 -5.12 22.11 7.03
CA VAL A 91 -3.89 22.93 6.97
C VAL A 91 -2.90 22.55 8.05
N LYS A 92 -3.33 22.47 9.30
CA LYS A 92 -2.44 22.10 10.40
C LYS A 92 -1.86 20.69 10.21
N ASP A 93 -2.71 19.74 9.86
CA ASP A 93 -2.36 18.34 9.75
C ASP A 93 -1.34 18.11 8.62
N ILE A 94 -1.52 18.73 7.44
CA ILE A 94 -0.58 18.61 6.33
C ILE A 94 0.78 19.26 6.63
N PHE A 95 0.83 20.42 7.29
CA PHE A 95 2.11 21.06 7.63
C PHE A 95 2.85 20.28 8.72
N GLU A 96 2.16 19.69 9.70
CA GLU A 96 2.75 18.77 10.67
C GLU A 96 3.26 17.49 9.97
N TYR A 97 2.50 16.95 9.02
CA TYR A 97 2.92 15.81 8.21
C TYR A 97 4.20 16.12 7.40
N ILE A 98 4.26 17.26 6.70
CA ILE A 98 5.42 17.73 5.94
C ILE A 98 6.66 17.79 6.82
N ARG A 99 6.56 18.41 8.00
CA ARG A 99 7.67 18.54 8.97
C ARG A 99 8.14 17.18 9.46
N ASN A 100 7.20 16.30 9.85
CA ASN A 100 7.51 14.99 10.41
C ASN A 100 8.12 14.03 9.38
N ASN A 101 7.89 14.28 8.10
CA ASN A 101 8.39 13.47 6.99
C ASN A 101 9.54 14.15 6.22
N GLY A 102 10.10 15.26 6.69
CA GLY A 102 11.24 15.94 6.09
C GLY A 102 11.01 16.43 4.66
N LEU A 103 9.73 16.60 4.25
CA LEU A 103 9.38 17.10 2.92
C LEU A 103 9.69 18.60 2.83
N LYS A 104 10.09 19.04 1.64
CA LYS A 104 10.23 20.46 1.35
C LYS A 104 8.87 21.11 1.11
N CYS A 105 8.72 22.37 1.51
CA CYS A 105 7.47 23.09 1.43
C CYS A 105 7.65 24.51 0.92
N ALA A 106 6.82 24.91 -0.06
CA ALA A 106 6.74 26.27 -0.53
C ALA A 106 5.29 26.73 -0.70
N VAL A 107 5.11 28.07 -0.67
CA VAL A 107 3.89 28.71 -1.15
C VAL A 107 4.21 29.47 -2.43
N ALA A 108 3.34 29.36 -3.44
CA ALA A 108 3.40 30.07 -4.73
C ALA A 108 2.07 30.76 -4.99
N THR A 109 2.01 32.06 -4.67
CA THR A 109 0.76 32.83 -4.70
C THR A 109 0.83 34.02 -5.64
N SER A 110 -0.30 34.34 -6.28
CA SER A 110 -0.46 35.60 -7.04
C SER A 110 -0.66 36.82 -6.15
N THR A 111 -0.84 36.65 -4.85
CA THR A 111 -0.98 37.71 -3.88
C THR A 111 0.36 38.43 -3.65
N ARG A 112 0.32 39.76 -3.49
CA ARG A 112 1.51 40.58 -3.26
C ARG A 112 2.21 40.19 -1.94
N ARG A 113 3.55 40.31 -1.92
CA ARG A 113 4.43 39.93 -0.82
C ARG A 113 3.91 40.36 0.55
N GLU A 114 3.68 41.68 0.76
CA GLU A 114 3.31 42.21 2.07
C GLU A 114 2.02 41.57 2.64
N SER A 115 1.02 41.38 1.78
CA SER A 115 -0.26 40.75 2.18
C SER A 115 -0.12 39.26 2.41
N ALA A 116 0.64 38.56 1.56
CA ALA A 116 0.85 37.13 1.68
C ALA A 116 1.66 36.77 2.94
N GLU A 117 2.77 37.47 3.21
CA GLU A 117 3.57 37.25 4.42
C GLU A 117 2.73 37.45 5.69
N LYS A 118 1.97 38.56 5.75
CA LYS A 118 1.06 38.81 6.89
C LYS A 118 0.09 37.63 7.07
N THR A 119 -0.56 37.20 6.00
CA THR A 119 -1.52 36.10 6.03
C THR A 119 -0.88 34.80 6.52
N LEU A 120 0.29 34.41 5.96
CA LEU A 120 0.98 33.18 6.32
C LEU A 120 1.45 33.16 7.78
N HIS A 121 1.86 34.32 8.31
CA HIS A 121 2.15 34.47 9.74
C HIS A 121 0.89 34.33 10.60
N GLU A 122 -0.21 34.98 10.23
CA GLU A 122 -1.47 34.96 10.99
C GLU A 122 -2.09 33.58 11.07
N ILE A 123 -2.00 32.77 10.00
CA ILE A 123 -2.49 31.37 10.00
C ILE A 123 -1.48 30.38 10.60
N GLY A 124 -0.28 30.85 11.01
CA GLY A 124 0.71 30.05 11.74
C GLY A 124 1.48 29.02 10.91
N VAL A 125 1.55 29.18 9.58
CA VAL A 125 2.27 28.23 8.70
C VAL A 125 3.67 28.71 8.28
N TRP A 126 4.02 29.97 8.57
CA TRP A 126 5.27 30.59 8.13
C TRP A 126 6.52 29.76 8.49
N ASP A 127 6.60 29.25 9.71
CA ASP A 127 7.75 28.50 10.22
C ASP A 127 7.89 27.09 9.62
N TYR A 128 6.94 26.65 8.80
CA TYR A 128 7.01 25.38 8.08
C TYR A 128 7.56 25.55 6.67
N LEU A 129 7.61 26.80 6.13
CA LEU A 129 7.92 27.07 4.74
C LEU A 129 9.43 27.16 4.51
N ASP A 130 9.94 26.44 3.51
CA ASP A 130 11.32 26.60 3.00
C ASP A 130 11.43 27.80 2.05
N ALA A 131 10.35 28.16 1.34
CA ALA A 131 10.29 29.33 0.46
C ALA A 131 8.86 29.85 0.25
N VAL A 132 8.76 31.12 -0.13
CA VAL A 132 7.53 31.73 -0.66
C VAL A 132 7.88 32.45 -1.95
N VAL A 133 7.08 32.24 -3.01
CA VAL A 133 7.20 32.93 -4.30
C VAL A 133 5.92 33.72 -4.56
N TYR A 134 6.09 34.99 -4.90
CA TYR A 134 5.01 35.93 -5.09
C TYR A 134 4.78 36.23 -6.57
N GLY A 135 3.57 36.65 -6.94
CA GLY A 135 3.19 36.92 -8.31
C GLY A 135 4.00 38.05 -8.99
N ASP A 136 4.52 38.98 -8.21
CA ASP A 136 5.37 40.07 -8.70
C ASP A 136 6.85 39.70 -8.86
N GLU A 137 7.21 38.47 -8.58
CA GLU A 137 8.57 37.95 -8.76
C GLU A 137 8.76 37.15 -10.04
N VAL A 138 7.71 36.92 -10.82
CA VAL A 138 7.74 36.14 -12.07
C VAL A 138 7.36 37.03 -13.25
N GLU A 139 7.89 36.68 -14.42
CA GLU A 139 7.61 37.44 -15.64
C GLU A 139 6.19 37.15 -16.15
N HIS A 140 5.78 35.89 -16.05
CA HIS A 140 4.44 35.45 -16.46
C HIS A 140 3.72 34.81 -15.29
N GLY A 141 2.51 35.31 -14.99
CA GLY A 141 1.63 34.73 -13.98
C GLY A 141 0.90 33.48 -14.48
N LYS A 142 0.22 32.76 -13.55
CA LYS A 142 -0.66 31.65 -13.91
C LYS A 142 -1.64 32.05 -15.03
N PRO A 143 -1.79 31.29 -16.12
CA PRO A 143 -1.53 29.85 -16.24
C PRO A 143 -0.12 29.44 -16.70
N GLU A 144 0.83 30.39 -16.85
CA GLU A 144 2.20 30.02 -17.16
C GLU A 144 2.90 29.39 -15.96
N PRO A 145 3.89 28.47 -16.19
CA PRO A 145 4.47 27.63 -15.14
C PRO A 145 5.48 28.33 -14.23
N ASP A 146 5.86 29.57 -14.55
CA ASP A 146 7.01 30.30 -14.01
C ASP A 146 7.03 30.30 -12.47
N ILE A 147 5.87 30.54 -11.85
CA ILE A 147 5.78 30.65 -10.39
C ILE A 147 6.06 29.32 -9.69
N PHE A 148 5.55 28.20 -10.23
CA PHE A 148 5.78 26.88 -9.65
C PHE A 148 7.20 26.36 -9.92
N LEU A 149 7.74 26.60 -11.13
CA LEU A 149 9.14 26.27 -11.44
C LEU A 149 10.11 27.05 -10.55
N ARG A 150 9.81 28.33 -10.27
CA ARG A 150 10.61 29.16 -9.36
C ARG A 150 10.51 28.64 -7.92
N ALA A 151 9.33 28.25 -7.47
CA ALA A 151 9.12 27.68 -6.13
C ALA A 151 9.88 26.35 -5.96
N ALA A 152 9.78 25.43 -6.91
CA ALA A 152 10.53 24.16 -6.88
C ALA A 152 12.04 24.41 -6.82
N LYS A 153 12.55 25.34 -7.63
CA LYS A 153 13.96 25.74 -7.61
C LYS A 153 14.37 26.33 -6.27
N ALA A 154 13.53 27.16 -5.65
CA ALA A 154 13.83 27.81 -4.37
C ALA A 154 13.97 26.80 -3.23
N ILE A 155 13.19 25.70 -3.25
CA ILE A 155 13.26 24.63 -2.25
C ILE A 155 14.20 23.47 -2.66
N GLY A 156 14.83 23.53 -3.83
CA GLY A 156 15.77 22.52 -4.32
C GLY A 156 15.15 21.19 -4.74
N VAL A 157 13.89 21.21 -5.22
CA VAL A 157 13.12 20.03 -5.63
C VAL A 157 12.99 19.98 -7.15
N ASN A 158 13.12 18.79 -7.76
CA ASN A 158 12.82 18.61 -9.16
C ASN A 158 11.31 18.72 -9.41
N PRO A 159 10.87 19.34 -10.54
CA PRO A 159 9.44 19.42 -10.86
C PRO A 159 8.71 18.08 -10.82
N SER A 160 9.28 17.01 -11.36
CA SER A 160 8.69 15.67 -11.35
C SER A 160 8.53 15.03 -9.96
N GLU A 161 9.24 15.57 -8.95
CA GLU A 161 9.16 15.17 -7.54
C GLU A 161 8.31 16.11 -6.69
N ALA A 162 7.76 17.16 -7.31
CA ALA A 162 6.89 18.13 -6.64
C ALA A 162 5.41 17.80 -6.82
N VAL A 163 4.63 18.09 -5.79
CA VAL A 163 3.17 18.17 -5.84
C VAL A 163 2.76 19.62 -5.73
N VAL A 164 1.98 20.10 -6.70
CA VAL A 164 1.29 21.41 -6.64
C VAL A 164 -0.10 21.19 -6.08
N VAL A 165 -0.51 22.03 -5.14
CA VAL A 165 -1.86 22.03 -4.54
C VAL A 165 -2.57 23.30 -4.94
N GLU A 166 -3.70 23.17 -5.63
CA GLU A 166 -4.38 24.27 -6.31
C GLU A 166 -5.91 24.10 -6.31
N ASP A 167 -6.62 25.27 -6.34
CA ASP A 167 -8.08 25.32 -6.44
C ASP A 167 -8.56 25.90 -7.78
N SER A 168 -7.71 26.65 -8.50
CA SER A 168 -8.09 27.44 -9.67
C SER A 168 -7.70 26.76 -11.00
N ILE A 169 -8.48 27.03 -12.05
CA ILE A 169 -8.22 26.52 -13.42
C ILE A 169 -6.84 26.99 -13.92
N ASN A 170 -6.50 28.26 -13.69
CA ASN A 170 -5.22 28.81 -14.15
C ASN A 170 -4.03 28.21 -13.39
N GLY A 171 -4.18 27.98 -12.09
CA GLY A 171 -3.14 27.33 -11.31
C GLY A 171 -2.97 25.85 -11.64
N ILE A 172 -4.07 25.11 -11.90
CA ILE A 172 -4.00 23.72 -12.39
C ILE A 172 -3.21 23.66 -13.70
N LYS A 173 -3.52 24.55 -14.66
CA LYS A 173 -2.78 24.63 -15.93
C LYS A 173 -1.30 24.95 -15.72
N ALA A 174 -0.98 25.88 -14.83
CA ALA A 174 0.39 26.26 -14.53
C ALA A 174 1.19 25.12 -13.89
N GLY A 175 0.60 24.41 -12.92
CA GLY A 175 1.21 23.23 -12.29
C GLY A 175 1.45 22.08 -13.29
N TYR A 176 0.49 21.81 -14.15
CA TYR A 176 0.61 20.82 -15.22
C TYR A 176 1.69 21.20 -16.23
N ALA A 177 1.72 22.48 -16.67
CA ALA A 177 2.74 23.00 -17.58
C ALA A 177 4.15 23.00 -16.96
N ALA A 178 4.25 23.01 -15.63
CA ALA A 178 5.51 22.88 -14.89
C ALA A 178 6.02 21.42 -14.78
N ASP A 179 5.33 20.44 -15.38
CA ASP A 179 5.61 19.01 -15.26
C ASP A 179 5.55 18.50 -13.79
N MET A 180 4.61 19.05 -13.02
CA MET A 180 4.37 18.69 -11.62
C MET A 180 3.05 17.92 -11.48
N ARG A 181 2.94 17.11 -10.42
CA ARG A 181 1.67 16.48 -10.07
C ARG A 181 0.75 17.49 -9.43
N VAL A 182 -0.41 17.75 -10.05
CA VAL A 182 -1.37 18.73 -9.53
C VAL A 182 -2.45 18.02 -8.72
N VAL A 183 -2.56 18.34 -7.44
CA VAL A 183 -3.68 17.95 -6.59
C VAL A 183 -4.64 19.11 -6.48
N HIS A 184 -5.87 18.91 -6.94
CA HIS A 184 -6.92 19.92 -6.88
C HIS A 184 -7.70 19.82 -5.57
N ILE A 185 -7.79 20.94 -4.85
CA ILE A 185 -8.68 21.13 -3.69
C ILE A 185 -9.84 22.01 -4.15
N PRO A 186 -11.07 21.47 -4.33
CA PRO A 186 -12.19 22.28 -4.78
C PRO A 186 -12.52 23.42 -3.83
N ASP A 187 -12.70 24.62 -4.39
CA ASP A 187 -13.21 25.78 -3.70
C ASP A 187 -14.52 26.24 -4.35
N THR A 188 -14.58 27.43 -4.89
CA THR A 188 -15.80 28.03 -5.44
C THR A 188 -16.00 27.78 -6.93
N ILE A 189 -14.95 27.42 -7.67
CA ILE A 189 -14.97 27.19 -9.12
C ILE A 189 -14.99 25.69 -9.41
N ALA A 190 -16.05 25.26 -10.09
CA ALA A 190 -16.10 23.87 -10.60
C ALA A 190 -15.20 23.73 -11.84
N ILE A 191 -14.42 22.65 -11.86
CA ILE A 191 -13.61 22.29 -13.02
C ILE A 191 -14.39 21.34 -13.95
N ASP A 192 -14.25 21.52 -15.27
CA ASP A 192 -14.77 20.61 -16.26
C ASP A 192 -13.89 19.37 -16.44
N ASP A 193 -14.35 18.41 -17.26
CA ASP A 193 -13.62 17.17 -17.49
C ASP A 193 -12.26 17.39 -18.18
N ASP A 194 -12.10 18.45 -18.96
CA ASP A 194 -10.82 18.72 -19.64
C ASP A 194 -9.77 19.27 -18.66
N ILE A 195 -10.17 20.12 -17.75
CA ILE A 195 -9.30 20.59 -16.65
C ILE A 195 -9.00 19.46 -15.67
N ARG A 196 -10.00 18.60 -15.39
CA ARG A 196 -9.82 17.45 -14.50
C ARG A 196 -8.75 16.47 -14.99
N LYS A 197 -8.60 16.30 -16.30
CA LYS A 197 -7.54 15.48 -16.92
C LYS A 197 -6.11 16.01 -16.66
N LEU A 198 -5.97 17.29 -16.33
CA LEU A 198 -4.69 17.91 -15.98
C LEU A 198 -4.32 17.70 -14.50
N THR A 199 -5.26 17.21 -13.68
CA THR A 199 -5.01 16.94 -12.25
C THR A 199 -4.59 15.49 -12.05
N TYR A 200 -3.62 15.29 -11.16
CA TYR A 200 -3.24 13.97 -10.68
C TYR A 200 -4.34 13.38 -9.79
N MET A 201 -4.90 14.20 -8.89
CA MET A 201 -5.97 13.82 -7.96
C MET A 201 -6.83 15.03 -7.59
N VAL A 202 -8.09 14.76 -7.21
CA VAL A 202 -8.99 15.74 -6.60
C VAL A 202 -9.26 15.27 -5.17
N CYS A 203 -8.91 16.10 -4.17
CA CYS A 203 -9.12 15.82 -2.76
C CYS A 203 -10.16 16.76 -2.18
N ALA A 204 -11.03 16.28 -1.31
CA ALA A 204 -12.06 17.09 -0.68
C ALA A 204 -11.50 18.18 0.24
N ASP A 205 -10.34 17.93 0.87
CA ASP A 205 -9.60 18.83 1.74
C ASP A 205 -8.11 18.42 1.80
N LEU A 206 -7.31 19.17 2.56
CA LEU A 206 -5.87 18.93 2.67
C LEU A 206 -5.50 17.66 3.46
N ASN A 207 -6.42 17.03 4.19
CA ASN A 207 -6.16 15.72 4.80
C ASN A 207 -6.04 14.63 3.72
N GLY A 208 -6.85 14.71 2.67
CA GLY A 208 -6.75 13.80 1.53
C GLY A 208 -5.42 13.91 0.77
N LEU A 209 -4.72 15.05 0.86
CA LEU A 209 -3.39 15.21 0.27
C LEU A 209 -2.34 14.30 0.94
N ILE A 210 -2.45 14.06 2.24
CA ILE A 210 -1.56 13.15 2.97
C ILE A 210 -1.62 11.76 2.34
N ASP A 211 -2.83 11.24 2.13
CA ASP A 211 -3.02 9.92 1.52
C ASP A 211 -2.44 9.84 0.10
N VAL A 212 -2.58 10.93 -0.67
CA VAL A 212 -2.01 11.02 -2.03
C VAL A 212 -0.48 10.97 -1.99
N VAL A 213 0.16 11.75 -1.12
CA VAL A 213 1.63 11.77 -0.99
C VAL A 213 2.14 10.42 -0.52
N GLU A 214 1.50 9.80 0.47
CA GLU A 214 1.84 8.45 0.93
C GLU A 214 1.71 7.42 -0.20
N SER A 215 0.65 7.50 -1.00
CA SER A 215 0.46 6.60 -2.15
C SER A 215 1.56 6.73 -3.21
N ILE A 216 1.98 7.97 -3.53
CA ILE A 216 3.06 8.22 -4.50
C ILE A 216 4.42 7.73 -3.96
N ASN A 217 4.63 7.85 -2.64
CA ASN A 217 5.90 7.52 -2.01
C ASN A 217 6.04 6.05 -1.61
N LYS A 218 4.98 5.24 -1.75
CA LYS A 218 5.09 3.80 -1.51
C LYS A 218 6.16 3.18 -2.39
N PRO A 219 7.04 2.31 -1.84
CA PRO A 219 8.02 1.60 -2.63
C PRO A 219 7.34 0.79 -3.73
N VAL A 220 7.80 0.96 -4.97
CA VAL A 220 7.29 0.18 -6.10
C VAL A 220 7.88 -1.22 -6.04
N ILE A 221 7.04 -2.24 -5.91
CA ILE A 221 7.44 -3.63 -5.96
C ILE A 221 7.61 -4.03 -7.42
N ASN A 222 8.87 -4.21 -7.85
CA ASN A 222 9.17 -4.75 -9.16
C ASN A 222 9.03 -6.27 -9.14
N ARG A 223 7.88 -6.80 -9.55
CA ARG A 223 7.58 -8.25 -9.53
C ARG A 223 8.61 -9.08 -10.30
N LYS A 224 9.13 -8.57 -11.42
CA LYS A 224 10.17 -9.27 -12.20
C LYS A 224 11.47 -9.42 -11.40
N ASN A 225 11.87 -8.37 -10.69
CA ASN A 225 13.04 -8.44 -9.81
C ASN A 225 12.80 -9.41 -8.65
N VAL A 226 11.62 -9.40 -8.02
CA VAL A 226 11.25 -10.35 -6.97
C VAL A 226 11.32 -11.79 -7.45
N ILE A 227 10.73 -12.10 -8.64
CA ILE A 227 10.76 -13.44 -9.23
C ILE A 227 12.21 -13.88 -9.51
N ASN A 228 13.03 -13.00 -10.08
CA ASN A 228 14.43 -13.29 -10.36
C ASN A 228 15.23 -13.55 -9.07
N ALA A 229 15.04 -12.70 -8.05
CA ALA A 229 15.68 -12.86 -6.74
C ALA A 229 15.24 -14.15 -6.04
N PHE A 230 13.96 -14.52 -6.13
CA PHE A 230 13.45 -15.79 -5.60
C PHE A 230 14.05 -16.99 -6.34
N ALA A 231 14.10 -16.95 -7.67
CA ALA A 231 14.74 -17.98 -8.47
C ALA A 231 16.23 -18.12 -8.16
N GLU A 232 16.93 -17.03 -7.89
CA GLU A 232 18.33 -17.05 -7.42
C GLU A 232 18.46 -17.64 -6.01
N TYR A 233 17.57 -17.23 -5.10
CA TYR A 233 17.55 -17.73 -3.73
C TYR A 233 17.37 -19.26 -3.69
N VAL A 234 16.41 -19.79 -4.43
CA VAL A 234 16.10 -21.25 -4.41
C VAL A 234 17.18 -22.10 -5.08
N ARG A 235 18.05 -21.53 -5.93
CA ARG A 235 19.22 -22.24 -6.50
C ARG A 235 20.25 -22.71 -5.45
N ASN A 236 20.18 -22.17 -4.23
CA ASN A 236 21.04 -22.60 -3.13
C ASN A 236 20.57 -23.91 -2.49
N TYR A 237 19.46 -24.48 -2.95
CA TYR A 237 18.84 -25.70 -2.43
C TYR A 237 18.76 -26.76 -3.53
N ASP A 238 18.67 -28.04 -3.12
CA ASP A 238 18.63 -29.16 -4.07
C ASP A 238 17.29 -29.17 -4.86
N PRO A 239 17.30 -28.91 -6.16
CA PRO A 239 16.07 -28.90 -6.96
C PRO A 239 15.46 -30.29 -7.17
N SER A 240 16.19 -31.37 -6.85
CA SER A 240 15.68 -32.76 -6.91
C SER A 240 14.94 -33.16 -5.63
N ASP A 241 15.05 -32.38 -4.55
CA ASP A 241 14.28 -32.61 -3.33
C ASP A 241 12.81 -32.22 -3.56
N GLU A 242 11.93 -33.22 -3.49
CA GLU A 242 10.48 -33.02 -3.70
C GLU A 242 9.87 -32.02 -2.73
N LYS A 243 10.41 -31.88 -1.51
CA LYS A 243 9.97 -30.89 -0.52
C LYS A 243 10.33 -29.48 -0.96
N ILE A 244 11.53 -29.30 -1.54
CA ILE A 244 11.95 -28.00 -2.09
C ILE A 244 11.08 -27.62 -3.29
N LYS A 245 10.88 -28.55 -4.23
CA LYS A 245 10.02 -28.33 -5.40
C LYS A 245 8.60 -27.98 -4.99
N LEU A 246 8.03 -28.74 -4.05
CA LEU A 246 6.70 -28.47 -3.50
C LEU A 246 6.59 -27.02 -2.99
N LYS A 247 7.58 -26.53 -2.24
CA LYS A 247 7.56 -25.18 -1.65
C LYS A 247 7.76 -24.09 -2.70
N ILE A 248 8.51 -24.33 -3.76
CA ILE A 248 8.61 -23.41 -4.89
C ILE A 248 7.22 -23.23 -5.52
N ASP A 249 6.56 -24.32 -5.90
CA ASP A 249 5.25 -24.29 -6.54
C ASP A 249 4.18 -23.68 -5.63
N HIS A 250 4.19 -24.04 -4.34
CA HIS A 250 3.31 -23.46 -3.32
C HIS A 250 3.47 -21.94 -3.23
N THR A 251 4.69 -21.44 -3.15
CA THR A 251 4.99 -20.00 -3.07
C THR A 251 4.34 -19.22 -4.19
N TYR A 252 4.49 -19.64 -5.44
CA TYR A 252 3.89 -18.96 -6.59
C TYR A 252 2.36 -19.01 -6.57
N ARG A 253 1.77 -20.14 -6.17
CA ARG A 253 0.31 -20.27 -6.07
C ARG A 253 -0.26 -19.38 -4.98
N VAL A 254 0.36 -19.35 -3.81
CA VAL A 254 -0.05 -18.46 -2.70
C VAL A 254 0.06 -16.99 -3.10
N ALA A 255 1.15 -16.59 -3.78
CA ALA A 255 1.28 -15.23 -4.30
C ALA A 255 0.13 -14.85 -5.26
N GLY A 256 -0.23 -15.75 -6.19
CA GLY A 256 -1.36 -15.55 -7.08
C GLY A 256 -2.72 -15.52 -6.36
N LEU A 257 -2.89 -16.27 -5.28
CA LEU A 257 -4.10 -16.23 -4.45
C LEU A 257 -4.19 -14.91 -3.66
N CYS A 258 -3.09 -14.46 -3.03
CA CYS A 258 -3.03 -13.16 -2.35
C CYS A 258 -3.43 -12.02 -3.29
N GLN A 259 -2.90 -12.02 -4.52
CA GLN A 259 -3.27 -11.04 -5.54
C GLN A 259 -4.77 -11.04 -5.80
N ARG A 260 -5.37 -12.20 -6.12
CA ARG A 260 -6.81 -12.30 -6.44
C ARG A 260 -7.70 -11.87 -5.29
N ILE A 261 -7.34 -12.21 -4.05
CA ILE A 261 -8.09 -11.77 -2.86
C ILE A 261 -7.99 -10.25 -2.74
N ALA A 262 -6.79 -9.67 -2.86
CA ALA A 262 -6.59 -8.22 -2.79
C ALA A 262 -7.34 -7.45 -3.89
N GLU A 263 -7.32 -7.96 -5.13
CA GLU A 263 -8.09 -7.41 -6.26
C GLU A 263 -9.61 -7.45 -6.00
N SER A 264 -10.11 -8.56 -5.44
CA SER A 264 -11.54 -8.70 -5.09
C SER A 264 -12.02 -7.74 -4.01
N LEU A 265 -11.09 -7.28 -3.17
CA LEU A 265 -11.35 -6.26 -2.14
C LEU A 265 -11.27 -4.83 -2.70
N GLY A 266 -10.94 -4.65 -3.99
CA GLY A 266 -10.79 -3.35 -4.63
C GLY A 266 -9.59 -2.55 -4.11
N LEU A 267 -8.53 -3.24 -3.65
CA LEU A 267 -7.33 -2.58 -3.16
C LEU A 267 -6.58 -1.87 -4.29
N SER A 268 -5.80 -0.84 -3.94
CA SER A 268 -4.95 -0.12 -4.89
C SER A 268 -3.88 -1.05 -5.50
N GLU A 269 -3.39 -0.73 -6.70
CA GLU A 269 -2.34 -1.53 -7.36
C GLU A 269 -1.10 -1.74 -6.46
N PRO A 270 -0.57 -0.72 -5.75
CA PRO A 270 0.50 -0.94 -4.78
C PRO A 270 0.14 -1.92 -3.66
N ASP A 271 -1.09 -1.92 -3.18
CA ASP A 271 -1.55 -2.84 -2.13
C ASP A 271 -1.72 -4.26 -2.64
N VAL A 272 -2.15 -4.42 -3.89
CA VAL A 272 -2.17 -5.72 -4.59
C VAL A 272 -0.75 -6.27 -4.73
N ASP A 273 0.23 -5.41 -5.04
CA ASP A 273 1.64 -5.79 -5.11
C ASP A 273 2.21 -6.21 -3.75
N ILE A 274 1.84 -5.51 -2.67
CA ILE A 274 2.19 -5.89 -1.29
C ILE A 274 1.61 -7.27 -0.96
N ALA A 275 0.33 -7.51 -1.25
CA ALA A 275 -0.30 -8.81 -1.01
C ALA A 275 0.39 -9.93 -1.79
N TRP A 276 0.71 -9.69 -3.06
CA TRP A 276 1.44 -10.63 -3.89
C TRP A 276 2.85 -10.91 -3.34
N LEU A 277 3.59 -9.88 -2.91
CA LEU A 277 4.92 -10.01 -2.31
C LEU A 277 4.88 -10.82 -1.01
N LEU A 278 3.87 -10.62 -0.16
CA LEU A 278 3.66 -11.42 1.04
C LEU A 278 3.55 -12.91 0.71
N GLY A 279 2.77 -13.25 -0.31
CA GLY A 279 2.66 -14.62 -0.80
C GLY A 279 3.99 -15.19 -1.31
N MET A 280 4.82 -14.37 -1.99
CA MET A 280 6.16 -14.77 -2.45
C MET A 280 7.16 -15.02 -1.32
N LEU A 281 6.99 -14.38 -0.16
CA LEU A 281 8.00 -14.39 0.90
C LEU A 281 7.59 -15.13 2.18
N HIS A 282 6.30 -15.47 2.37
CA HIS A 282 5.80 -16.00 3.63
C HIS A 282 6.55 -17.27 4.12
N ASP A 283 6.88 -18.15 3.19
CA ASP A 283 7.50 -19.44 3.45
C ASP A 283 9.01 -19.47 3.14
N ILE A 284 9.66 -18.30 3.00
CA ILE A 284 11.10 -18.24 2.69
C ILE A 284 11.96 -19.01 3.68
N GLY A 285 11.55 -19.08 4.94
CA GLY A 285 12.21 -19.83 6.00
C GLY A 285 12.16 -21.35 5.82
N ARG A 286 11.20 -21.90 5.06
CA ARG A 286 11.03 -23.33 4.84
C ARG A 286 12.20 -23.95 4.09
N PHE A 287 12.80 -23.24 3.15
CA PHE A 287 13.95 -23.70 2.38
C PHE A 287 15.14 -23.96 3.30
N GLU A 288 15.42 -23.01 4.18
CA GLU A 288 16.50 -23.14 5.14
C GLU A 288 16.18 -24.15 6.26
N GLN A 289 14.91 -24.26 6.66
CA GLN A 289 14.43 -25.27 7.60
C GLN A 289 14.68 -26.68 7.06
N ILE A 290 14.33 -26.96 5.81
CA ILE A 290 14.60 -28.27 5.17
C ILE A 290 16.09 -28.51 5.08
N ARG A 291 16.89 -27.54 4.66
CA ARG A 291 18.35 -27.70 4.55
C ARG A 291 19.00 -28.05 5.89
N ARG A 292 18.57 -27.40 6.99
CA ARG A 292 19.18 -27.59 8.32
C ARG A 292 18.62 -28.80 9.06
N PHE A 293 17.34 -29.08 8.92
CA PHE A 293 16.64 -30.04 9.79
C PHE A 293 15.98 -31.19 9.04
N GLY A 294 15.89 -31.15 7.71
CA GLY A 294 15.29 -32.21 6.88
C GLY A 294 13.77 -32.40 7.04
N THR A 295 13.09 -31.51 7.79
CA THR A 295 11.67 -31.65 8.12
C THR A 295 10.94 -30.32 8.05
N PHE A 296 9.62 -30.36 7.75
CA PHE A 296 8.69 -29.22 7.88
C PHE A 296 8.02 -29.15 9.27
N ASN A 297 8.33 -30.07 10.18
CA ASN A 297 7.72 -30.09 11.51
C ASN A 297 8.36 -29.02 12.40
N ASP A 298 7.63 -27.91 12.64
CA ASP A 298 8.11 -26.79 13.45
C ASP A 298 8.43 -27.21 14.90
N ALA A 299 7.70 -28.20 15.45
CA ALA A 299 7.94 -28.69 16.80
C ALA A 299 9.27 -29.49 16.93
N GLN A 300 9.77 -30.03 15.82
CA GLN A 300 11.03 -30.79 15.75
C GLN A 300 12.20 -29.94 15.24
N SER A 301 11.96 -28.69 14.84
CA SER A 301 12.95 -27.82 14.23
C SER A 301 12.84 -26.38 14.73
N VAL A 302 12.30 -25.48 13.94
CA VAL A 302 12.09 -24.05 14.21
C VAL A 302 10.71 -23.62 13.72
N ASP A 303 10.13 -22.60 14.36
CA ASP A 303 8.94 -21.93 13.82
C ASP A 303 9.33 -21.23 12.51
N HIS A 304 8.86 -21.75 11.38
CA HIS A 304 9.28 -21.28 10.06
C HIS A 304 8.87 -19.84 9.75
N ALA A 305 7.76 -19.37 10.32
CA ALA A 305 7.29 -18.00 10.12
C ALA A 305 8.20 -16.99 10.84
N GLU A 306 8.52 -17.27 12.10
CA GLU A 306 9.47 -16.46 12.87
C GLU A 306 10.87 -16.51 12.24
N PHE A 307 11.32 -17.70 11.84
CA PHE A 307 12.61 -17.89 11.22
C PHE A 307 12.72 -17.21 9.85
N GLY A 308 11.67 -17.32 9.01
CA GLY A 308 11.60 -16.65 7.72
C GLY A 308 11.61 -15.12 7.87
N ALA A 309 10.86 -14.59 8.83
CA ALA A 309 10.87 -13.17 9.13
C ALA A 309 12.25 -12.71 9.63
N ASP A 310 12.94 -13.51 10.45
CA ASP A 310 14.30 -13.17 10.90
C ASP A 310 15.29 -13.14 9.73
N LEU A 311 15.24 -14.09 8.80
CA LEU A 311 16.05 -14.08 7.57
C LEU A 311 15.78 -12.83 6.73
N LEU A 312 14.52 -12.47 6.55
CA LEU A 312 14.14 -11.31 5.74
C LEU A 312 14.55 -10.00 6.38
N PHE A 313 14.18 -9.78 7.64
CA PHE A 313 14.22 -8.46 8.25
C PHE A 313 15.40 -8.26 9.21
N LYS A 314 15.87 -9.31 9.93
CA LYS A 314 17.05 -9.19 10.79
C LYS A 314 18.37 -9.44 10.05
N GLU A 315 18.37 -10.42 9.12
CA GLU A 315 19.56 -10.73 8.31
C GLU A 315 19.60 -9.93 6.99
N GLY A 316 18.54 -9.14 6.70
CA GLY A 316 18.48 -8.22 5.58
C GLY A 316 18.22 -8.87 4.21
N LEU A 317 17.74 -10.11 4.17
CA LEU A 317 17.46 -10.80 2.91
C LEU A 317 16.39 -10.07 2.07
N ILE A 318 15.48 -9.32 2.69
CA ILE A 318 14.44 -8.52 2.02
C ILE A 318 15.01 -7.55 0.98
N ARG A 319 16.24 -7.05 1.16
CA ARG A 319 16.92 -6.16 0.20
C ARG A 319 17.00 -6.75 -1.21
N LYS A 320 17.12 -8.06 -1.32
CA LYS A 320 17.18 -8.74 -2.63
C LYS A 320 15.85 -8.75 -3.36
N PHE A 321 14.75 -8.63 -2.64
CA PHE A 321 13.39 -8.71 -3.18
C PHE A 321 12.76 -7.32 -3.33
N ALA A 322 12.92 -6.48 -2.31
CA ALA A 322 12.30 -5.17 -2.22
C ALA A 322 13.15 -4.25 -1.33
N GLU A 323 14.20 -3.65 -1.92
CA GLU A 323 15.23 -2.88 -1.20
C GLU A 323 14.63 -1.73 -0.37
N GLY A 324 13.68 -1.00 -0.93
CA GLY A 324 13.00 0.10 -0.23
C GLY A 324 12.27 -0.28 1.05
N TYR A 325 12.02 -1.57 1.28
CA TYR A 325 11.42 -2.09 2.52
C TYR A 325 12.43 -2.49 3.60
N TYR A 326 13.74 -2.44 3.33
CA TYR A 326 14.78 -2.78 4.31
C TYR A 326 15.26 -1.56 5.11
N GLU A 327 15.47 -0.43 4.45
CA GLU A 327 16.05 0.78 5.07
C GLU A 327 15.25 1.28 6.27
N GLU A 328 13.98 0.94 6.34
CA GLU A 328 13.05 1.29 7.41
C GLU A 328 13.14 0.40 8.66
N CYS A 329 13.56 -0.85 8.52
CA CYS A 329 13.76 -1.75 9.67
C CYS A 329 14.93 -1.33 10.56
N GLU A 330 15.97 -0.69 10.04
CA GLU A 330 17.09 -0.18 10.84
C GLU A 330 16.70 1.08 11.63
N LEU A 331 15.87 1.96 11.06
CA LEU A 331 15.41 3.19 11.72
C LEU A 331 14.42 2.91 12.86
N ALA A 332 13.53 1.94 12.69
CA ALA A 332 12.63 1.51 13.76
C ALA A 332 13.36 0.84 14.94
N ARG A 333 14.53 0.24 14.71
CA ARG A 333 15.36 -0.41 15.75
C ARG A 333 16.25 0.56 16.52
N SER A 334 16.67 1.66 15.92
CA SER A 334 17.48 2.69 16.58
C SER A 334 16.71 3.52 17.62
N GLY A 335 15.36 3.47 17.60
CA GLY A 335 14.50 4.07 18.62
C GLY A 335 14.35 3.23 19.90
N ASP A 336 14.64 1.92 19.84
CA ASP A 336 14.45 0.97 20.96
C ASP A 336 15.77 0.55 21.64
N GLU A 337 16.93 1.15 21.33
CA GLU A 337 18.24 0.76 21.89
C GLU A 337 18.45 1.05 23.39
N GLU A 338 17.54 1.68 24.09
CA GLU A 338 17.61 1.77 25.57
C GLU A 338 17.14 0.50 26.32
N ALA A 339 16.52 -0.48 25.62
CA ALA A 339 16.05 -1.73 26.23
C ALA A 339 16.92 -2.98 25.95
N GLY A 340 17.96 -2.88 25.12
CA GLY A 340 18.65 -4.04 24.51
C GLY A 340 19.97 -4.48 25.12
N GLN A 341 20.48 -3.94 26.25
CA GLN A 341 21.82 -4.31 26.81
C GLN A 341 21.88 -5.61 27.64
N ALA A 342 20.86 -6.47 27.60
CA ALA A 342 20.80 -7.67 28.46
C ALA A 342 21.04 -9.02 27.76
N TYR A 343 21.27 -9.13 26.45
CA TYR A 343 21.25 -10.45 25.77
C TYR A 343 22.49 -10.86 24.96
N SER A 344 23.64 -10.17 25.08
CA SER A 344 24.87 -10.53 24.35
C SER A 344 25.96 -11.12 25.22
N ARG A 345 25.71 -12.25 25.87
CA ARG A 345 26.77 -13.14 26.41
C ARG A 345 26.26 -14.57 26.51
N GLN A 346 26.38 -15.34 25.44
CA GLN A 346 26.64 -16.80 25.41
C GLN A 346 26.37 -17.38 24.03
N LYS A 347 27.45 -17.63 23.29
CA LYS A 347 27.76 -18.89 22.59
C LYS A 347 28.83 -18.67 21.54
N GLY A 348 30.05 -19.08 21.89
CA GLY A 348 31.10 -19.27 20.89
C GLY A 348 30.76 -20.47 19.99
N CYS A 349 30.82 -20.27 18.68
CA CYS A 349 30.86 -21.34 17.70
C CYS A 349 32.24 -21.42 17.08
N GLN A 350 32.80 -22.62 17.10
CA GLN A 350 34.08 -22.99 16.49
C GLN A 350 34.01 -22.90 14.97
N GLU A 351 35.01 -22.27 14.38
CA GLU A 351 35.22 -22.27 12.92
C GLU A 351 35.71 -23.64 12.45
N GLY A 352 34.91 -24.29 11.59
CA GLY A 352 35.30 -25.46 10.82
C GLY A 352 35.71 -25.08 9.40
N LYS A 353 37.00 -25.22 9.09
CA LYS A 353 37.55 -25.04 7.73
C LYS A 353 36.97 -26.08 6.77
N LEU A 354 36.36 -25.64 5.68
CA LEU A 354 36.01 -26.51 4.53
C LEU A 354 36.95 -26.23 3.36
N ASN A 355 37.63 -27.31 2.94
CA ASN A 355 38.52 -27.37 1.81
C ASN A 355 37.76 -27.38 0.47
N SER A 356 38.25 -26.60 -0.48
CA SER A 356 37.86 -26.61 -1.89
C SER A 356 38.15 -27.94 -2.58
N ARG A 357 37.14 -28.54 -3.21
CA ARG A 357 37.37 -29.52 -4.30
C ARG A 357 36.47 -29.16 -5.48
N GLN A 358 37.10 -28.82 -6.58
CA GLN A 358 36.52 -28.72 -7.92
C GLN A 358 36.01 -30.12 -8.35
N GLY A 359 34.78 -30.18 -8.86
CA GLY A 359 34.24 -31.34 -9.50
C GLY A 359 33.37 -30.94 -10.71
N ASN A 360 33.88 -31.18 -11.91
CA ASN A 360 33.17 -31.09 -13.18
C ASN A 360 31.96 -32.01 -13.15
N CYS A 361 30.78 -31.51 -13.47
CA CYS A 361 29.60 -32.33 -13.72
C CYS A 361 29.16 -32.20 -15.19
N LEU A 362 29.20 -33.32 -15.86
CA LEU A 362 28.72 -33.56 -17.21
C LEU A 362 27.18 -33.52 -17.24
N LEU A 363 26.64 -32.78 -18.20
CA LEU A 363 25.21 -32.74 -18.53
C LEU A 363 24.74 -34.13 -19.04
N ALA A 364 23.82 -34.76 -18.32
CA ALA A 364 22.97 -35.81 -18.86
C ALA A 364 21.57 -35.21 -19.12
N GLN A 365 21.17 -35.18 -20.38
CA GLN A 365 19.83 -34.88 -20.83
C GLN A 365 18.89 -36.03 -20.46
N SER A 366 17.80 -35.74 -19.76
CA SER A 366 16.63 -36.61 -19.67
C SER A 366 15.36 -35.77 -19.87
N ASP A 367 14.59 -36.21 -20.86
CA ASP A 367 13.32 -35.63 -21.30
C ASP A 367 12.24 -35.82 -20.23
N ASN A 368 11.94 -34.79 -19.45
CA ASN A 368 10.68 -34.57 -18.76
C ASN A 368 10.55 -33.10 -18.31
N GLN A 369 10.47 -32.23 -19.31
CA GLN A 369 10.46 -30.75 -19.09
C GLN A 369 9.11 -30.10 -19.48
N SER A 370 7.98 -30.85 -19.57
CA SER A 370 6.80 -30.31 -20.24
C SER A 370 5.95 -29.36 -19.40
N ASP A 371 5.80 -29.55 -18.09
CA ASP A 371 4.83 -28.80 -17.31
C ASP A 371 5.42 -27.55 -16.63
N TYR A 372 6.64 -27.63 -16.12
CA TYR A 372 7.33 -26.48 -15.53
C TYR A 372 7.64 -25.38 -16.56
N CYS A 373 8.07 -25.81 -17.77
CA CYS A 373 8.30 -24.88 -18.88
C CYS A 373 7.02 -24.24 -19.43
N GLN A 374 5.84 -24.85 -19.26
CA GLN A 374 4.59 -24.24 -19.70
C GLN A 374 4.09 -23.14 -18.76
N GLU A 375 4.24 -23.30 -17.45
CA GLU A 375 3.93 -22.25 -16.48
C GLU A 375 4.95 -21.12 -16.49
N GLU A 376 6.25 -21.42 -16.63
CA GLU A 376 7.27 -20.38 -16.88
C GLU A 376 7.03 -19.61 -18.18
N ARG A 377 6.55 -20.27 -19.24
CA ARG A 377 6.13 -19.62 -20.48
C ARG A 377 4.91 -18.72 -20.28
N LYS A 378 3.90 -19.18 -19.56
CA LYS A 378 2.70 -18.36 -19.25
C LYS A 378 3.06 -17.15 -18.41
N ILE A 379 3.96 -17.31 -17.44
CA ILE A 379 4.47 -16.17 -16.62
C ILE A 379 5.33 -15.25 -17.50
N LYS A 380 6.19 -15.78 -18.38
CA LYS A 380 6.98 -14.97 -19.31
C LYS A 380 6.11 -14.29 -20.38
N GLU A 381 5.08 -14.94 -20.90
CA GLU A 381 4.12 -14.32 -21.83
C GLU A 381 3.26 -13.23 -21.16
N PHE A 382 2.90 -13.42 -19.89
CA PHE A 382 2.21 -12.38 -19.10
C PHE A 382 3.12 -11.15 -18.85
N LEU A 383 4.44 -11.36 -18.66
CA LEU A 383 5.41 -10.29 -18.43
C LEU A 383 5.82 -9.55 -19.71
N VAL A 384 5.81 -10.22 -20.88
CA VAL A 384 6.18 -9.61 -22.18
C VAL A 384 5.09 -8.68 -22.73
N ASN A 385 3.83 -8.88 -22.33
CA ASN A 385 2.72 -8.04 -22.79
C ASN A 385 2.50 -6.75 -21.99
N ASN A 386 3.34 -6.47 -20.97
CA ASN A 386 3.28 -5.25 -20.16
C ASN A 386 4.61 -4.48 -20.17
N ASP A 387 5.20 -4.28 -21.35
CA ASP A 387 6.35 -3.38 -21.52
C ASP A 387 5.90 -1.91 -21.38
N ALA A 388 6.18 -1.32 -20.23
CA ALA A 388 6.17 0.12 -20.05
C ALA A 388 7.44 0.57 -19.32
N THR A 389 8.30 1.26 -20.08
CA THR A 389 9.28 2.28 -19.73
C THR A 389 10.43 1.95 -18.77
N THR A 390 11.62 1.95 -19.34
CA THR A 390 12.93 2.01 -18.68
C THR A 390 13.09 3.31 -17.89
N VAL A 391 13.27 3.21 -16.58
CA VAL A 391 13.78 4.27 -15.71
C VAL A 391 15.22 3.93 -15.32
N ASP A 392 16.09 4.91 -15.43
CA ASP A 392 17.56 4.84 -15.30
C ASP A 392 17.97 4.55 -13.84
N ASP A 393 18.65 3.40 -13.60
CA ASP A 393 18.91 2.80 -12.28
C ASP A 393 19.94 3.52 -11.39
N LYS A 394 20.39 4.74 -11.74
CA LYS A 394 21.52 5.38 -11.04
C LYS A 394 21.18 6.52 -10.07
N GLN A 395 19.91 6.87 -9.86
CA GLN A 395 19.53 8.06 -9.09
C GLN A 395 18.69 7.78 -7.81
N ILE A 396 18.49 6.53 -7.43
CA ILE A 396 17.60 6.13 -6.31
C ILE A 396 18.29 6.14 -4.92
N ILE A 397 19.58 6.43 -4.85
CA ILE A 397 20.32 6.33 -3.58
C ILE A 397 20.61 7.73 -3.03
N LYS A 398 19.65 8.41 -2.46
CA LYS A 398 19.80 9.40 -1.37
C LYS A 398 18.44 10.03 -1.03
N ASN A 399 18.03 9.90 0.20
CA ASN A 399 16.93 10.53 0.94
C ASN A 399 15.67 9.65 1.14
N ASN A 400 15.78 8.64 2.01
CA ASN A 400 14.63 7.96 2.58
C ASN A 400 14.71 8.03 4.12
N GLU A 401 14.33 9.17 4.68
CA GLU A 401 13.98 9.30 6.11
C GLU A 401 12.46 9.39 6.26
N HIS A 402 11.72 8.45 5.69
CA HIS A 402 10.27 8.41 5.86
C HIS A 402 9.85 7.08 6.45
N HIS A 403 9.24 7.12 7.64
CA HIS A 403 8.62 5.98 8.29
C HIS A 403 7.56 5.36 7.39
N ASN A 404 7.90 4.30 6.66
CA ASN A 404 6.93 3.54 5.89
C ASN A 404 6.27 2.51 6.84
N LYS A 405 5.02 2.76 7.15
CA LYS A 405 4.16 1.86 7.93
C LYS A 405 4.05 0.45 7.33
N ASP A 406 4.46 0.25 6.08
CA ASP A 406 4.33 -1.01 5.35
C ASP A 406 5.45 -2.02 5.64
N THR A 407 6.64 -1.61 6.10
CA THR A 407 7.70 -2.58 6.51
C THR A 407 7.27 -3.36 7.74
N GLY A 408 6.80 -2.68 8.76
CA GLY A 408 6.21 -3.36 9.92
C GLY A 408 5.03 -4.25 9.55
N LEU A 409 4.28 -3.89 8.49
CA LEU A 409 3.19 -4.68 7.96
C LEU A 409 3.69 -6.00 7.34
N LEU A 410 4.72 -5.97 6.47
CA LEU A 410 5.27 -7.18 5.84
C LEU A 410 5.82 -8.14 6.90
N GLU A 411 6.65 -7.64 7.83
CA GLU A 411 7.21 -8.46 8.91
C GLU A 411 6.10 -9.05 9.78
N MET A 412 5.10 -8.25 10.16
CA MET A 412 3.98 -8.67 10.97
C MET A 412 3.17 -9.76 10.27
N ALA A 413 2.79 -9.57 9.01
CA ALA A 413 2.00 -10.54 8.28
C ALA A 413 2.73 -11.88 8.13
N ILE A 414 4.04 -11.85 7.82
CA ILE A 414 4.86 -13.07 7.71
C ILE A 414 4.97 -13.77 9.08
N ARG A 415 5.19 -13.05 10.19
CA ARG A 415 5.25 -13.68 11.53
C ARG A 415 3.92 -14.26 11.99
N GLN A 416 2.79 -13.72 11.50
CA GLN A 416 1.45 -14.13 11.94
C GLN A 416 0.79 -15.19 11.04
N HIS A 417 1.37 -15.54 9.86
CA HIS A 417 0.66 -16.39 8.90
C HIS A 417 0.39 -17.81 9.41
N ASN A 418 1.28 -18.39 10.22
CA ASN A 418 1.14 -19.74 10.78
C ASN A 418 0.50 -19.79 12.18
N LYS A 419 0.16 -18.64 12.78
CA LYS A 419 -0.44 -18.60 14.14
C LYS A 419 -1.91 -19.01 14.10
N TYR A 420 -2.36 -19.71 15.14
CA TYR A 420 -3.78 -20.09 15.28
C TYR A 420 -4.70 -18.88 15.28
N ARG A 421 -4.34 -17.82 16.00
CA ARG A 421 -5.03 -16.53 15.98
C ARG A 421 -4.05 -15.41 15.74
N VAL A 422 -4.47 -14.44 14.94
CA VAL A 422 -3.74 -13.19 14.71
C VAL A 422 -3.81 -12.34 15.98
N LYS A 423 -2.76 -11.58 16.29
CA LYS A 423 -2.71 -10.66 17.43
C LYS A 423 -3.92 -9.70 17.44
N GLU A 424 -4.40 -9.33 18.63
CA GLU A 424 -5.57 -8.47 18.78
C GLU A 424 -5.25 -6.97 18.55
N ASP A 425 -4.03 -6.55 18.83
CA ASP A 425 -3.53 -5.17 18.80
C ASP A 425 -3.08 -4.67 17.40
N LEU A 426 -3.48 -5.35 16.34
CA LEU A 426 -3.17 -4.94 14.96
C LEU A 426 -4.08 -3.82 14.48
N THR A 427 -3.52 -2.92 13.67
CA THR A 427 -4.34 -1.96 12.90
C THR A 427 -5.23 -2.70 11.90
N GLU A 428 -6.32 -2.07 11.44
CA GLU A 428 -7.22 -2.66 10.43
C GLU A 428 -6.45 -3.07 9.17
N ARG A 429 -5.50 -2.24 8.71
CA ARG A 429 -4.66 -2.54 7.57
C ARG A 429 -3.75 -3.75 7.81
N GLN A 430 -3.05 -3.81 8.94
CA GLN A 430 -2.21 -4.96 9.29
C GLN A 430 -3.02 -6.25 9.37
N ARG A 431 -4.20 -6.21 10.00
CA ARG A 431 -5.11 -7.35 10.07
C ARG A 431 -5.54 -7.80 8.69
N MET A 432 -5.95 -6.88 7.83
CA MET A 432 -6.37 -7.18 6.46
C MET A 432 -5.29 -7.96 5.69
N PHE A 433 -4.05 -7.51 5.70
CA PHE A 433 -2.96 -8.21 5.01
C PHE A 433 -2.57 -9.54 5.66
N CYS A 434 -2.63 -9.65 6.99
CA CYS A 434 -2.50 -10.93 7.68
C CYS A 434 -3.57 -11.92 7.22
N ASP A 435 -4.82 -11.49 7.14
CA ASP A 435 -5.95 -12.33 6.76
C ASP A 435 -5.89 -12.72 5.27
N ILE A 436 -5.48 -11.79 4.36
CA ILE A 436 -5.23 -12.10 2.94
C ILE A 436 -4.20 -13.22 2.81
N LEU A 437 -3.06 -13.10 3.48
CA LEU A 437 -1.99 -14.09 3.40
C LEU A 437 -2.42 -15.44 3.98
N ARG A 438 -3.06 -15.45 5.16
CA ARG A 438 -3.54 -16.66 5.84
C ARG A 438 -4.60 -17.39 5.03
N ASP A 439 -5.53 -16.66 4.42
CA ASP A 439 -6.55 -17.24 3.55
C ASP A 439 -5.90 -17.88 2.31
N ALA A 440 -5.00 -17.16 1.65
CA ALA A 440 -4.31 -17.66 0.46
C ALA A 440 -3.50 -18.92 0.76
N ASP A 441 -2.77 -18.95 1.87
CA ASP A 441 -2.00 -20.12 2.31
C ASP A 441 -2.92 -21.32 2.60
N LYS A 442 -4.02 -21.14 3.35
CA LYS A 442 -5.00 -22.21 3.63
C LYS A 442 -5.64 -22.75 2.37
N VAL A 443 -6.01 -21.90 1.41
CA VAL A 443 -6.58 -22.34 0.13
C VAL A 443 -5.60 -23.21 -0.64
N ASP A 444 -4.30 -22.89 -0.66
CA ASP A 444 -3.30 -23.74 -1.30
C ASP A 444 -2.97 -25.01 -0.51
N ILE A 445 -3.06 -24.97 0.83
CA ILE A 445 -2.90 -26.15 1.68
C ILE A 445 -3.91 -27.24 1.32
N PHE A 446 -5.15 -26.92 0.92
CA PHE A 446 -6.09 -27.93 0.43
C PHE A 446 -5.55 -28.67 -0.78
N LYS A 447 -4.93 -27.97 -1.74
CA LYS A 447 -4.28 -28.57 -2.90
C LYS A 447 -3.12 -29.47 -2.50
N VAL A 448 -2.23 -28.96 -1.67
CA VAL A 448 -1.05 -29.71 -1.21
C VAL A 448 -1.47 -31.04 -0.56
N ASN A 449 -2.48 -31.01 0.32
CA ASN A 449 -2.96 -32.19 1.03
C ASN A 449 -3.81 -33.14 0.15
N ALA A 450 -4.35 -32.66 -0.98
CA ALA A 450 -5.10 -33.49 -1.92
C ALA A 450 -4.23 -34.15 -3.00
N ASP A 451 -3.10 -33.55 -3.35
CA ASP A 451 -2.23 -34.01 -4.44
C ASP A 451 -1.04 -34.85 -3.96
N ILE A 452 -0.62 -34.67 -2.69
CA ILE A 452 0.47 -35.48 -2.11
C ILE A 452 -0.12 -36.63 -1.28
N PRO A 453 0.46 -37.85 -1.35
CA PRO A 453 0.00 -38.95 -0.50
C PRO A 453 -0.04 -38.54 0.98
N MET A 454 -1.17 -38.77 1.62
CA MET A 454 -1.41 -38.39 3.02
C MET A 454 -0.42 -39.05 3.97
N GLU A 455 0.05 -40.24 3.62
CA GLU A 455 1.08 -40.96 4.34
C GLU A 455 2.39 -40.15 4.44
N ILE A 456 2.76 -39.47 3.36
CA ILE A 456 3.98 -38.63 3.31
C ILE A 456 3.78 -37.32 4.10
N ILE A 457 2.60 -36.70 3.97
CA ILE A 457 2.31 -35.41 4.63
C ILE A 457 2.24 -35.59 6.15
N TYR A 458 1.59 -36.66 6.61
CA TYR A 458 1.30 -36.87 8.02
C TYR A 458 2.30 -37.79 8.72
N ASP A 459 3.24 -38.38 7.97
CA ASP A 459 4.20 -39.36 8.47
C ASP A 459 3.51 -40.57 9.16
N VAL A 460 2.51 -41.12 8.47
CA VAL A 460 1.66 -42.23 8.91
C VAL A 460 1.61 -43.30 7.87
N THR A 461 1.17 -44.49 8.26
CA THR A 461 0.99 -45.62 7.33
C THR A 461 -0.40 -45.61 6.69
N THR A 462 -0.54 -46.25 5.53
CA THR A 462 -1.85 -46.44 4.88
C THR A 462 -2.81 -47.23 5.80
N GLU A 463 -2.29 -48.17 6.60
CA GLU A 463 -3.09 -48.94 7.57
C GLU A 463 -3.64 -48.03 8.68
N GLU A 464 -2.82 -47.14 9.23
CA GLU A 464 -3.26 -46.16 10.26
C GLU A 464 -4.31 -45.19 9.71
N LEU A 465 -4.15 -44.74 8.46
CA LEU A 465 -5.16 -43.87 7.82
C LEU A 465 -6.49 -44.60 7.61
N LYS A 466 -6.44 -45.83 7.01
CA LYS A 466 -7.67 -46.53 6.63
C LYS A 466 -8.44 -47.14 7.80
N ASN A 467 -7.73 -47.52 8.87
CA ASN A 467 -8.36 -48.10 10.05
C ASN A 467 -8.52 -47.13 11.22
N GLY A 468 -8.09 -45.87 11.04
CA GLY A 468 -8.24 -44.82 12.05
C GLY A 468 -9.71 -44.44 12.27
N ILE A 469 -10.06 -44.15 13.53
CA ILE A 469 -11.38 -43.65 13.93
C ILE A 469 -11.24 -42.14 14.19
N ILE A 470 -12.20 -41.33 13.72
CA ILE A 470 -12.20 -39.91 13.97
C ILE A 470 -12.47 -39.66 15.46
N THR A 471 -11.59 -38.88 16.08
CA THR A 471 -11.71 -38.51 17.50
C THR A 471 -12.95 -37.66 17.71
N LYS A 472 -13.71 -37.92 18.78
CA LYS A 472 -14.96 -37.22 19.09
C LYS A 472 -14.78 -35.69 19.17
N GLU A 473 -13.74 -35.22 19.86
CA GLU A 473 -13.43 -33.80 20.02
C GLU A 473 -13.10 -33.13 18.67
N VAL A 474 -12.59 -33.89 17.69
CA VAL A 474 -12.35 -33.43 16.32
C VAL A 474 -13.67 -33.19 15.60
N LEU A 475 -14.63 -34.13 15.67
CA LEU A 475 -15.97 -33.96 15.11
C LEU A 475 -16.72 -32.81 15.79
N GLU A 476 -16.64 -32.70 17.13
CA GLU A 476 -17.28 -31.60 17.87
C GLU A 476 -16.76 -30.23 17.40
N SER A 477 -15.44 -30.07 17.21
CA SER A 477 -14.85 -28.83 16.69
C SER A 477 -15.32 -28.56 15.26
N PHE A 478 -15.30 -29.58 14.40
CA PHE A 478 -15.70 -29.45 13.00
C PHE A 478 -17.15 -28.95 12.85
N TYR A 479 -18.11 -29.57 13.55
CA TYR A 479 -19.52 -29.19 13.48
C TYR A 479 -19.86 -27.88 14.21
N LYS A 480 -18.93 -27.37 15.03
CA LYS A 480 -19.00 -25.98 15.57
C LYS A 480 -18.48 -24.92 14.61
N LYS A 481 -18.06 -25.31 13.42
CA LYS A 481 -17.38 -24.42 12.45
C LYS A 481 -16.07 -23.84 13.02
N GLU A 482 -15.34 -24.63 13.80
CA GLU A 482 -14.06 -24.28 14.42
C GLU A 482 -12.93 -25.10 13.80
N THR A 483 -11.75 -24.48 13.65
CA THR A 483 -10.56 -25.24 13.24
C THR A 483 -10.15 -26.25 14.29
N VAL A 484 -9.94 -27.47 13.85
CA VAL A 484 -9.49 -28.57 14.70
C VAL A 484 -8.05 -28.39 15.15
N LEU A 485 -7.84 -28.17 16.42
CA LEU A 485 -6.51 -27.98 17.01
C LEU A 485 -5.65 -29.24 16.88
N LYS A 486 -4.34 -29.08 16.64
CA LYS A 486 -3.39 -30.20 16.60
C LYS A 486 -3.38 -31.00 17.91
N SER A 487 -3.62 -30.35 19.06
CA SER A 487 -3.61 -30.96 20.38
C SER A 487 -4.73 -31.97 20.63
N VAL A 488 -5.83 -31.89 19.87
CA VAL A 488 -6.96 -32.82 20.01
C VAL A 488 -6.93 -33.97 19.01
N ARG A 489 -6.02 -33.93 18.00
CA ARG A 489 -5.85 -34.97 16.99
C ARG A 489 -5.13 -36.17 17.60
N ARG A 490 -5.70 -37.35 17.54
CA ARG A 490 -5.18 -38.58 18.15
C ARG A 490 -5.02 -39.74 17.16
N SER A 491 -5.68 -39.63 16.00
CA SER A 491 -5.61 -40.64 14.94
C SER A 491 -5.08 -40.01 13.64
N ALA A 492 -4.65 -40.87 12.73
CA ALA A 492 -4.17 -40.44 11.41
C ALA A 492 -5.27 -39.72 10.61
N VAL A 493 -6.52 -40.20 10.67
CA VAL A 493 -7.65 -39.59 9.96
C VAL A 493 -8.06 -38.22 10.53
N ASP A 494 -7.75 -37.91 11.79
CA ASP A 494 -8.00 -36.60 12.40
C ASP A 494 -7.22 -35.49 11.68
N HIS A 495 -6.09 -35.80 11.06
CA HIS A 495 -5.31 -34.83 10.28
C HIS A 495 -6.07 -34.38 9.03
N ILE A 496 -6.79 -35.29 8.36
CA ILE A 496 -7.60 -34.96 7.19
C ILE A 496 -8.72 -34.02 7.57
N VAL A 497 -9.49 -34.38 8.63
CA VAL A 497 -10.57 -33.52 9.14
C VAL A 497 -10.04 -32.17 9.60
N GLY A 498 -8.86 -32.17 10.24
CA GLY A 498 -8.21 -30.96 10.66
C GLY A 498 -7.80 -30.03 9.52
N HIS A 499 -7.46 -30.57 8.33
CA HIS A 499 -7.20 -29.73 7.17
C HIS A 499 -8.49 -29.24 6.51
N ILE A 500 -9.53 -30.08 6.42
CA ILE A 500 -10.85 -29.65 5.92
C ILE A 500 -11.40 -28.50 6.79
N SER A 501 -11.21 -28.56 8.11
CA SER A 501 -11.68 -27.53 9.04
C SER A 501 -11.05 -26.15 8.86
N LEU A 502 -9.90 -26.02 8.15
CA LEU A 502 -9.32 -24.73 7.79
C LEU A 502 -10.27 -23.88 6.93
N LEU A 503 -11.25 -24.51 6.26
CA LEU A 503 -12.29 -23.82 5.52
C LEU A 503 -13.07 -22.83 6.39
N PHE A 504 -13.30 -23.17 7.65
CA PHE A 504 -14.08 -22.33 8.60
C PHE A 504 -13.32 -21.08 9.11
N GLU A 505 -12.00 -21.00 8.84
CA GLU A 505 -11.19 -19.84 9.20
C GLU A 505 -10.99 -18.86 8.05
N LEU A 506 -11.49 -19.14 6.86
CA LEU A 506 -11.38 -18.18 5.76
C LEU A 506 -12.22 -16.94 6.06
N VAL A 507 -11.69 -15.79 5.69
CA VAL A 507 -12.27 -14.48 6.01
C VAL A 507 -12.99 -13.88 4.81
N TYR A 508 -12.40 -14.01 3.61
CA TYR A 508 -12.87 -13.31 2.43
C TYR A 508 -13.72 -14.19 1.51
N LYS A 509 -14.77 -13.62 0.93
CA LYS A 509 -15.64 -14.31 -0.04
C LYS A 509 -14.87 -14.90 -1.22
N GLU A 510 -13.86 -14.19 -1.69
CA GLU A 510 -13.00 -14.68 -2.77
C GLU A 510 -12.23 -15.95 -2.38
N SER A 511 -11.77 -16.04 -1.13
CA SER A 511 -11.07 -17.23 -0.60
C SER A 511 -11.98 -18.47 -0.64
N TYR A 512 -13.22 -18.33 -0.22
CA TYR A 512 -14.23 -19.41 -0.31
C TYR A 512 -14.54 -19.78 -1.76
N ARG A 513 -14.67 -18.77 -2.64
CA ARG A 513 -14.88 -18.99 -4.06
C ARG A 513 -13.73 -19.80 -4.67
N GLN A 514 -12.47 -19.42 -4.38
CA GLN A 514 -11.29 -20.12 -4.84
C GLN A 514 -11.21 -21.57 -4.30
N ALA A 515 -11.47 -21.78 -3.01
CA ALA A 515 -11.49 -23.12 -2.40
C ALA A 515 -12.55 -24.03 -3.06
N LYS A 516 -13.73 -23.48 -3.35
CA LYS A 516 -14.83 -24.19 -4.02
C LYS A 516 -14.50 -24.52 -5.48
N GLU A 517 -14.02 -23.55 -6.26
CA GLU A 517 -13.70 -23.71 -7.69
C GLU A 517 -12.54 -24.68 -7.91
N GLN A 518 -11.52 -24.66 -7.06
CA GLN A 518 -10.40 -25.59 -7.12
C GLN A 518 -10.80 -27.02 -6.75
N GLY A 519 -11.83 -27.21 -5.93
CA GLY A 519 -12.39 -28.52 -5.59
C GLY A 519 -11.54 -29.41 -4.69
N TYR A 520 -10.38 -28.92 -4.19
CA TYR A 520 -9.46 -29.77 -3.38
C TYR A 520 -10.04 -30.12 -2.02
N VAL A 521 -10.85 -29.28 -1.41
CA VAL A 521 -11.60 -29.61 -0.19
C VAL A 521 -12.47 -30.85 -0.40
N TYR A 522 -13.11 -30.95 -1.57
CA TYR A 522 -13.94 -32.10 -1.92
C TYR A 522 -13.12 -33.36 -2.16
N LYS A 523 -11.91 -33.24 -2.71
CA LYS A 523 -10.99 -34.40 -2.82
C LYS A 523 -10.60 -34.94 -1.44
N LEU A 524 -10.39 -34.06 -0.45
CA LEU A 524 -10.15 -34.50 0.93
C LEU A 524 -11.38 -35.17 1.54
N LEU A 525 -12.58 -34.67 1.26
CA LEU A 525 -13.86 -35.25 1.68
C LEU A 525 -14.18 -36.58 0.95
N ASP A 526 -13.50 -36.87 -0.18
CA ASP A 526 -13.63 -38.14 -0.90
C ASP A 526 -12.77 -39.28 -0.30
N PHE A 527 -12.06 -39.02 0.81
CA PHE A 527 -11.30 -40.05 1.52
C PHE A 527 -12.16 -41.25 1.82
N LYS A 528 -11.58 -42.47 1.63
CA LYS A 528 -12.24 -43.73 1.89
C LYS A 528 -11.48 -44.51 2.95
N SER A 529 -12.15 -44.77 4.06
CA SER A 529 -11.70 -45.63 5.16
C SER A 529 -12.17 -47.08 4.98
N ASP A 530 -11.48 -48.01 5.59
CA ASP A 530 -11.95 -49.39 5.72
C ASP A 530 -12.99 -49.53 6.87
N VAL A 531 -13.18 -48.45 7.67
CA VAL A 531 -14.16 -48.36 8.76
C VAL A 531 -15.46 -47.71 8.25
N PRO A 532 -16.59 -48.44 8.20
CA PRO A 532 -17.84 -47.93 7.63
C PRO A 532 -18.36 -46.66 8.33
N GLU A 533 -18.21 -46.58 9.66
CA GLU A 533 -18.64 -45.41 10.46
C GLU A 533 -17.88 -44.15 10.03
N VAL A 534 -16.59 -44.24 9.76
CA VAL A 534 -15.75 -43.11 9.28
C VAL A 534 -16.23 -42.62 7.91
N ASN A 535 -16.58 -43.56 6.99
CA ASN A 535 -17.13 -43.17 5.70
C ASN A 535 -18.46 -42.41 5.83
N ALA A 536 -19.33 -42.83 6.76
CA ALA A 536 -20.59 -42.15 7.04
C ALA A 536 -20.34 -40.72 7.57
N GLU A 537 -19.36 -40.55 8.46
CA GLU A 537 -18.96 -39.21 8.96
C GLU A 537 -18.41 -38.31 7.82
N PHE A 538 -17.60 -38.84 6.90
CA PHE A 538 -17.14 -38.06 5.75
C PHE A 538 -18.29 -37.68 4.80
N ASP A 539 -19.28 -38.55 4.60
CA ASP A 539 -20.47 -38.24 3.80
C ASP A 539 -21.33 -37.15 4.47
N ASP A 540 -21.43 -37.13 5.81
CA ASP A 540 -22.15 -36.10 6.56
C ASP A 540 -21.35 -34.78 6.62
N MET A 541 -20.02 -34.82 6.81
CA MET A 541 -19.16 -33.64 6.69
C MET A 541 -19.26 -33.00 5.30
N ARG A 542 -19.38 -33.79 4.23
CA ARG A 542 -19.57 -33.28 2.86
C ARG A 542 -20.87 -32.46 2.77
N LYS A 543 -21.99 -32.99 3.24
CA LYS A 543 -23.27 -32.28 3.25
C LYS A 543 -23.16 -30.98 4.04
N TYR A 544 -22.51 -31.05 5.20
CA TYR A 544 -22.31 -29.91 6.07
C TYR A 544 -21.47 -28.80 5.42
N VAL A 545 -20.39 -29.18 4.68
CA VAL A 545 -19.56 -28.23 3.92
C VAL A 545 -20.35 -27.64 2.74
N ASP A 546 -21.18 -28.44 2.05
CA ASP A 546 -22.02 -27.94 0.96
C ASP A 546 -23.04 -26.89 1.46
N GLU A 547 -23.72 -27.17 2.58
CA GLU A 547 -24.64 -26.24 3.24
C GLU A 547 -23.90 -24.96 3.68
N PHE A 548 -22.74 -25.11 4.31
CA PHE A 548 -21.93 -23.98 4.74
C PHE A 548 -21.50 -23.08 3.56
N LEU A 549 -21.05 -23.66 2.45
CA LEU A 549 -20.63 -22.90 1.26
C LEU A 549 -21.80 -22.33 0.45
N MET A 550 -23.06 -22.70 0.74
CA MET A 550 -24.25 -22.07 0.18
C MET A 550 -24.68 -20.83 0.97
N GLU A 551 -24.31 -20.73 2.25
CA GLU A 551 -24.63 -19.60 3.13
C GLU A 551 -23.74 -18.36 2.87
N ILE A 552 -22.55 -18.53 2.25
CA ILE A 552 -21.55 -17.49 1.99
C ILE A 552 -21.74 -16.86 0.61
#